data_32e14e5714aa978bf7b2f2b326fc9b55
#
_entry.id   32e14e5714aa978bf7b2f2b326fc9b55
#
_cell.length_a   1.000
_cell.length_b   1.000
_cell.length_c   1.000
_cell.angle_alpha   90.00
_cell.angle_beta   90.00
_cell.angle_gamma   90.00
#
_symmetry.space_group_name_H-M   'P 1'
#
loop_
_entity.id
_entity.type
_entity.pdbx_description
1 polymer ?
#
loop_
_entity_poly.entity_id
_entity_poly.type
_entity_poly.pdbx_seq_one_letter_code
_entity_poly.pdbx_strand_id
1 'polypeptide(L)' 'MLTKDMAKAILTSAAKLDSDYECASLLVDLAKAIAIDDDLRPAFDRAADTIQGEYEYGRAMSAIRRRTLTR' A
#
# COMPACT_ATOMS: atom_id res chain seq x y z
N MET A 1 -13.35 0.04 12.92
CA MET A 1 -12.29 1.01 12.60
C MET A 1 -10.97 0.32 12.32
N LEU A 2 -10.27 0.75 11.29
CA LEU A 2 -8.98 0.14 10.92
C LEU A 2 -7.87 0.64 11.85
N THR A 3 -7.15 -0.29 12.45
CA THR A 3 -6.02 0.04 13.33
C THR A 3 -4.70 -0.19 12.59
N LYS A 4 -3.61 0.33 13.16
CA LYS A 4 -2.29 0.09 12.59
C LYS A 4 -1.94 -1.39 12.54
N ASP A 5 -2.29 -2.13 13.58
CA ASP A 5 -2.01 -3.57 13.60
C ASP A 5 -2.74 -4.28 12.48
N MET A 6 -4.00 -3.91 12.25
CA MET A 6 -4.76 -4.48 11.14
C MET A 6 -4.14 -4.09 9.81
N ALA A 7 -3.70 -2.83 9.69
CA ALA A 7 -3.07 -2.37 8.46
C ALA A 7 -1.78 -3.15 8.19
N LYS A 8 -0.98 -3.42 9.22
CA LYS A 8 0.24 -4.21 9.03
C LYS A 8 -0.06 -5.62 8.57
N ALA A 9 -1.12 -6.22 9.13
CA ALA A 9 -1.52 -7.55 8.71
C ALA A 9 -1.98 -7.56 7.25
N ILE A 10 -2.72 -6.54 6.85
CA ILE A 10 -3.17 -6.40 5.46
C ILE A 10 -1.96 -6.25 4.53
N LEU A 11 -0.98 -5.44 4.92
CA LEU A 11 0.21 -5.24 4.10
C LEU A 11 1.02 -6.51 3.97
N THR A 12 1.12 -7.28 5.05
CA THR A 12 1.81 -8.57 5.00
C THR A 12 1.10 -9.51 4.02
N SER A 13 -0.23 -9.52 4.04
CA SER A 13 -1.00 -10.34 3.12
C SER A 13 -0.84 -9.85 1.68
N ALA A 14 -0.84 -8.53 1.49
CA ALA A 14 -0.68 -7.97 0.15
C ALA A 14 0.64 -8.40 -0.49
N ALA A 15 1.69 -8.48 0.31
CA ALA A 15 3.01 -8.87 -0.19
C ALA A 15 3.04 -10.31 -0.69
N LYS A 16 2.04 -11.12 -0.35
CA LYS A 16 1.97 -12.51 -0.75
C LYS A 16 1.03 -12.77 -1.91
N LEU A 17 0.37 -11.73 -2.41
CA LEU A 17 -0.56 -11.89 -3.53
C LEU A 17 0.22 -12.13 -4.81
N ASP A 18 -0.33 -12.99 -5.68
CA ASP A 18 0.28 -13.29 -6.96
C ASP A 18 -0.10 -12.31 -8.05
N SER A 19 -1.09 -11.48 -7.81
CA SER A 19 -1.62 -10.57 -8.82
C SER A 19 -1.16 -9.14 -8.52
N ASP A 20 -0.43 -8.54 -9.46
CA ASP A 20 -0.01 -7.16 -9.32
C ASP A 20 -1.22 -6.23 -9.20
N TYR A 21 -2.28 -6.51 -9.97
CA TYR A 21 -3.47 -5.70 -9.94
C TYR A 21 -4.12 -5.72 -8.57
N GLU A 22 -4.26 -6.91 -8.00
CA GLU A 22 -4.90 -7.04 -6.69
C GLU A 22 -4.04 -6.43 -5.59
N CYS A 23 -2.74 -6.63 -5.67
CA CYS A 23 -1.83 -6.05 -4.70
C CYS A 23 -1.90 -4.53 -4.73
N ALA A 24 -1.81 -3.94 -5.92
CA ALA A 24 -1.87 -2.49 -6.04
C ALA A 24 -3.21 -1.94 -5.59
N SER A 25 -4.30 -2.62 -5.93
CA SER A 25 -5.64 -2.17 -5.52
C SER A 25 -5.78 -2.18 -4.01
N LEU A 26 -5.25 -3.21 -3.36
CA LEU A 26 -5.31 -3.30 -1.91
C LEU A 26 -4.49 -2.18 -1.27
N LEU A 27 -3.31 -1.90 -1.82
CA LEU A 27 -2.47 -0.84 -1.30
C LEU A 27 -3.12 0.53 -1.46
N VAL A 28 -3.75 0.77 -2.61
CA VAL A 28 -4.46 2.03 -2.85
C VAL A 28 -5.62 2.18 -1.86
N ASP A 29 -6.40 1.12 -1.68
CA ASP A 29 -7.54 1.17 -0.77
C ASP A 29 -7.09 1.39 0.67
N LEU A 30 -6.00 0.74 1.06
CA LEU A 30 -5.48 0.91 2.40
C LEU A 30 -5.00 2.34 2.65
N ALA A 31 -4.32 2.92 1.65
CA ALA A 31 -3.83 4.29 1.78
C ALA A 31 -4.96 5.30 1.89
N LYS A 32 -6.14 4.97 1.34
CA LYS A 32 -7.31 5.82 1.49
C LYS A 32 -7.95 5.68 2.87
N ALA A 33 -7.81 4.51 3.47
CA ALA A 33 -8.49 4.21 4.73
C ALA A 33 -7.68 4.64 5.95
N ILE A 34 -6.36 4.64 5.86
CA ILE A 34 -5.49 4.97 6.98
C ILE A 34 -4.23 5.66 6.45
N ALA A 35 -3.72 6.63 7.21
CA ALA A 35 -2.49 7.31 6.83
C ALA A 35 -1.31 6.34 6.88
N ILE A 36 -0.50 6.33 5.83
CA ILE A 36 0.70 5.49 5.78
C ILE A 36 1.84 6.32 6.35
N ASP A 37 1.97 6.26 7.66
CA ASP A 37 3.00 7.01 8.37
C ASP A 37 4.30 6.22 8.44
N ASP A 38 5.25 6.73 9.22
CA ASP A 38 6.57 6.10 9.30
C ASP A 38 6.52 4.67 9.83
N ASP A 39 5.53 4.36 10.67
CA ASP A 39 5.38 3.00 11.20
C ASP A 39 4.92 2.03 10.14
N LEU A 40 4.07 2.47 9.22
CA LEU A 40 3.48 1.62 8.20
C LEU A 40 4.28 1.64 6.90
N ARG A 41 5.10 2.67 6.68
CA ARG A 41 5.78 2.84 5.41
C ARG A 41 6.68 1.65 5.05
N PRO A 42 7.48 1.09 5.98
CA PRO A 42 8.32 -0.05 5.60
C PRO A 42 7.51 -1.24 5.11
N ALA A 43 6.38 -1.52 5.76
CA ALA A 43 5.53 -2.63 5.35
C ALA A 43 4.86 -2.33 4.01
N PHE A 44 4.43 -1.08 3.81
CA PHE A 44 3.84 -0.66 2.54
C PHE A 44 4.85 -0.82 1.41
N ASP A 45 6.07 -0.34 1.62
CA ASP A 45 7.11 -0.42 0.59
C ASP A 45 7.45 -1.87 0.27
N ARG A 46 7.48 -2.74 1.27
CA ARG A 46 7.76 -4.16 1.04
C ARG A 46 6.69 -4.79 0.16
N ALA A 47 5.42 -4.46 0.43
CA ALA A 47 4.34 -4.97 -0.39
C ALA A 47 4.41 -4.41 -1.82
N ALA A 48 4.69 -3.12 -1.95
CA ALA A 48 4.79 -2.50 -3.26
C ALA A 48 5.95 -3.08 -4.06
N ASP A 49 7.03 -3.46 -3.39
CA ASP A 49 8.20 -4.01 -4.09
C ASP A 49 7.91 -5.36 -4.74
N THR A 50 6.84 -6.04 -4.34
CA THR A 50 6.47 -7.30 -4.99
C THR A 50 5.79 -7.08 -6.33
N ILE A 51 5.35 -5.85 -6.61
CA ILE A 51 4.65 -5.53 -7.85
C ILE A 51 5.68 -5.36 -8.96
N GLN A 52 5.53 -6.14 -10.03
CA GLN A 52 6.48 -6.11 -11.14
C GLN A 52 6.04 -5.19 -12.27
N GLY A 53 4.74 -4.98 -12.44
CA GLY A 53 4.23 -4.11 -13.49
C GLY A 53 4.42 -2.65 -13.14
N GLU A 54 4.98 -1.87 -14.07
CA GLU A 54 5.24 -0.45 -13.81
C GLU A 54 3.97 0.33 -13.54
N TYR A 55 2.91 0.02 -14.29
CA TYR A 55 1.66 0.73 -14.11
C TYR A 55 1.08 0.49 -12.71
N GLU A 56 1.05 -0.77 -12.29
CA GLU A 56 0.48 -1.10 -10.99
C GLU A 56 1.34 -0.57 -9.85
N TYR A 57 2.65 -0.65 -10.01
CA TYR A 57 3.56 -0.08 -9.02
C TYR A 57 3.31 1.42 -8.89
N GLY A 58 3.16 2.10 -10.03
CA GLY A 58 2.89 3.54 -10.03
C GLY A 58 1.59 3.89 -9.35
N ARG A 59 0.54 3.08 -9.52
CA ARG A 59 -0.72 3.29 -8.83
C ARG A 59 -0.54 3.28 -7.32
N ALA A 60 0.17 2.26 -6.84
CA ALA A 60 0.37 2.10 -5.40
C ALA A 60 1.17 3.26 -4.81
N MET A 61 2.25 3.64 -5.47
CA MET A 61 3.09 4.72 -4.97
C MET A 61 2.40 6.07 -5.08
N SER A 62 1.57 6.26 -6.10
CA SER A 62 0.82 7.51 -6.26
C SER A 62 -0.17 7.72 -5.12
N ALA A 63 -0.69 6.64 -4.55
CA ALA A 63 -1.65 6.76 -3.47
C ALA A 63 -1.04 7.45 -2.25
N ILE A 64 0.20 7.10 -1.89
CA ILE A 64 0.84 7.74 -0.75
C ILE A 64 1.41 9.11 -1.13
N ARG A 65 1.86 9.28 -2.37
CA ARG A 65 2.35 10.58 -2.82
C ARG A 65 1.23 11.60 -2.82
N ARG A 66 0.04 11.20 -3.27
CA ARG A 66 -1.11 12.10 -3.32
C ARG A 66 -1.45 12.62 -1.93
N ARG A 67 -1.41 11.77 -0.92
CA ARG A 67 -1.70 12.22 0.44
C ARG A 67 -0.63 13.20 0.93
N THR A 68 0.61 12.96 0.56
CA THR A 68 1.71 13.84 0.95
C THR A 68 1.54 15.23 0.35
N LEU A 69 1.07 15.29 -0.90
CA LEU A 69 0.91 16.57 -1.59
C LEU A 69 -0.31 17.35 -1.15
N THR A 70 -1.27 16.68 -0.56
CA THR A 70 -2.52 17.31 -0.11
C THR A 70 -2.33 17.83 1.30
N ARG A 71 -2.05 19.07 1.47
CA ARG A 71 -1.88 19.62 2.80
C ARG A 71 -2.79 20.79 3.05
#